data_49e0c1901a2e8c768a44d36396697b4f
#
_entry.id   49e0c1901a2e8c768a44d36396697b4f
#
_cell.length_a   1.000
_cell.length_b   1.000
_cell.length_c   1.000
_cell.angle_alpha   90.00
_cell.angle_beta   90.00
_cell.angle_gamma   90.00
#
_symmetry.space_group_name_H-M   'P 1'
#
loop_
_entity.id
_entity.type
_entity.pdbx_description
1 polymer ?
#
loop_
_entity_poly.entity_id
_entity_poly.type
_entity_poly.pdbx_seq_one_letter_code
_entity_poly.pdbx_strand_id
1 'polypeptide(L)'
;MSVTEHKKQAPKEVRCKIVTISDTRTEETDKSGQLLHELLKEAGHKVTSYEIVKDDKESIQQAVLAGYHKEDVDVILTNGGTGITKRDVTIEAVSTLLDKEIVGFGELFRMISYLEDIGSSAMLSRAIGGTIERKVVFSMPGSSGAVRLAMNKLILPELGHITFELHRQ
;
A
#
# COMPACT_ATOMS: atom_id res chain seq x y z
N MET A 1 -18.16 -5.55 -19.19
CA MET A 1 -16.94 -4.82 -19.62
C MET A 1 -15.70 -5.70 -19.42
N SER A 2 -14.77 -5.66 -20.35
CA SER A 2 -13.50 -6.37 -20.19
C SER A 2 -12.54 -5.57 -19.30
N VAL A 3 -11.50 -6.23 -18.74
CA VAL A 3 -10.44 -5.56 -17.97
C VAL A 3 -9.81 -4.41 -18.77
N THR A 4 -9.65 -4.60 -20.08
CA THR A 4 -9.08 -3.58 -20.97
C THR A 4 -9.98 -2.35 -21.08
N GLU A 5 -11.29 -2.53 -21.10
CA GLU A 5 -12.26 -1.42 -21.15
C GLU A 5 -12.30 -0.66 -19.83
N HIS A 6 -12.25 -1.37 -18.68
CA HIS A 6 -12.15 -0.75 -17.36
C HIS A 6 -10.88 0.10 -17.22
N LYS A 7 -9.75 -0.41 -17.69
CA LYS A 7 -8.47 0.34 -17.68
C LYS A 7 -8.52 1.60 -18.57
N LYS A 8 -9.26 1.59 -19.68
CA LYS A 8 -9.43 2.77 -20.52
C LYS A 8 -10.30 3.87 -19.88
N GLN A 9 -11.24 3.49 -19.03
CA GLN A 9 -12.13 4.41 -18.31
C GLN A 9 -11.59 4.81 -16.93
N ALA A 10 -10.48 4.20 -16.50
CA ALA A 10 -9.86 4.48 -15.21
C ALA A 10 -9.39 5.93 -15.10
N PRO A 11 -9.45 6.54 -13.90
CA PRO A 11 -8.90 7.86 -13.68
C PRO A 11 -7.39 7.87 -13.96
N LYS A 12 -6.93 8.92 -14.65
CA LYS A 12 -5.51 9.09 -14.95
C LYS A 12 -4.70 9.49 -13.73
N GLU A 13 -5.30 10.20 -12.80
CA GLU A 13 -4.69 10.62 -11.54
C GLU A 13 -5.46 10.03 -10.37
N VAL A 14 -4.74 9.39 -9.46
CA VAL A 14 -5.25 8.85 -8.20
C VAL A 14 -4.57 9.59 -7.04
N ARG A 15 -5.35 9.92 -6.02
CA ARG A 15 -4.87 10.65 -4.85
C ARG A 15 -4.51 9.69 -3.74
N CYS A 16 -3.27 9.73 -3.30
CA CYS A 16 -2.70 8.74 -2.41
C CYS A 16 -2.26 9.35 -1.07
N LYS A 17 -2.50 8.61 0.01
CA LYS A 17 -1.86 8.82 1.29
C LYS A 17 -0.76 7.80 1.49
N ILE A 18 0.41 8.24 1.95
CA ILE A 18 1.53 7.40 2.35
C ILE A 18 1.63 7.40 3.87
N VAL A 19 1.71 6.22 4.47
CA VAL A 19 1.98 6.02 5.90
C VAL A 19 3.22 5.15 6.05
N THR A 20 4.28 5.71 6.58
CA THR A 20 5.48 4.96 6.95
C THR A 20 5.38 4.55 8.40
N ILE A 21 5.54 3.27 8.68
CA ILE A 21 5.44 2.70 10.01
C ILE A 21 6.86 2.38 10.51
N SER A 22 7.33 3.17 11.48
CA SER A 22 8.67 3.04 12.04
C SER A 22 8.80 3.78 13.35
N ASP A 23 9.49 3.18 14.32
CA ASP A 23 9.85 3.84 15.59
C ASP A 23 11.07 4.76 15.46
N THR A 24 11.85 4.63 14.39
CA THR A 24 13.19 5.24 14.29
C THR A 24 13.37 6.19 13.12
N ARG A 25 12.56 6.08 12.06
CA ARG A 25 12.68 6.93 10.87
C ARG A 25 12.16 8.34 11.11
N THR A 26 12.80 9.29 10.43
CA THR A 26 12.33 10.66 10.24
C THR A 26 12.04 10.88 8.76
N GLU A 27 11.44 12.02 8.39
CA GLU A 27 11.20 12.36 6.99
C GLU A 27 12.50 12.32 6.16
N GLU A 28 13.61 12.74 6.74
CA GLU A 28 14.92 12.75 6.08
C GLU A 28 15.52 11.35 5.87
N THR A 29 15.21 10.41 6.75
CA THR A 29 15.74 9.04 6.71
C THR A 29 14.77 8.02 6.13
N ASP A 30 13.53 8.42 5.82
CA ASP A 30 12.49 7.55 5.29
C ASP A 30 12.66 7.30 3.79
N LYS A 31 13.63 6.47 3.42
CA LYS A 31 13.92 6.16 2.02
C LYS A 31 12.77 5.49 1.29
N SER A 32 12.05 4.58 1.96
CA SER A 32 10.92 3.88 1.34
C SER A 32 9.71 4.80 1.14
N GLY A 33 9.43 5.70 2.07
CA GLY A 33 8.40 6.72 1.91
C GLY A 33 8.72 7.70 0.78
N GLN A 34 9.96 8.15 0.69
CA GLN A 34 10.44 8.98 -0.42
C GLN A 34 10.31 8.26 -1.76
N LEU A 35 10.67 6.98 -1.80
CA LEU A 35 10.54 6.16 -3.01
C LEU A 35 9.08 6.02 -3.44
N LEU A 36 8.14 5.82 -2.51
CA LEU A 36 6.70 5.81 -2.81
C LEU A 36 6.26 7.14 -3.44
N HIS A 37 6.70 8.26 -2.89
CA HIS A 37 6.44 9.58 -3.46
C HIS A 37 6.93 9.70 -4.91
N GLU A 38 8.17 9.32 -5.17
CA GLU A 38 8.78 9.38 -6.50
C GLU A 38 8.02 8.51 -7.51
N LEU A 39 7.76 7.24 -7.16
CA LEU A 39 7.08 6.30 -8.04
C LEU A 39 5.64 6.74 -8.38
N LEU A 40 4.91 7.26 -7.40
CA LEU A 40 3.56 7.78 -7.63
C LEU A 40 3.59 9.01 -8.54
N LYS A 41 4.48 9.95 -8.28
CA LYS A 41 4.64 11.16 -9.09
C LYS A 41 5.02 10.85 -10.53
N GLU A 42 5.99 9.96 -10.74
CA GLU A 42 6.42 9.51 -12.07
C GLU A 42 5.28 8.85 -12.84
N ALA A 43 4.41 8.12 -12.16
CA ALA A 43 3.23 7.48 -12.76
C ALA A 43 2.04 8.45 -12.98
N GLY A 44 2.17 9.73 -12.61
CA GLY A 44 1.14 10.73 -12.79
C GLY A 44 0.10 10.79 -11.68
N HIS A 45 0.36 10.18 -10.53
CA HIS A 45 -0.52 10.22 -9.36
C HIS A 45 -0.10 11.31 -8.39
N LYS A 46 -0.98 11.62 -7.46
CA LYS A 46 -0.78 12.70 -6.49
C LYS A 46 -0.69 12.16 -5.06
N VAL A 47 0.32 12.58 -4.32
CA VAL A 47 0.40 12.34 -2.88
C VAL A 47 -0.22 13.52 -2.16
N THR A 48 -1.37 13.31 -1.52
CA THR A 48 -2.12 14.36 -0.82
C THR A 48 -1.85 14.37 0.68
N SER A 49 -1.29 13.29 1.22
CA SER A 49 -0.97 13.15 2.63
C SER A 49 0.20 12.19 2.84
N TYR A 50 1.06 12.51 3.79
CA TYR A 50 2.18 11.67 4.19
C TYR A 50 2.43 11.83 5.69
N GLU A 51 2.65 10.73 6.38
CA GLU A 51 3.06 10.74 7.79
C GLU A 51 3.89 9.51 8.15
N ILE A 52 4.65 9.63 9.21
CA ILE A 52 5.37 8.53 9.85
C ILE A 52 4.70 8.27 11.20
N VAL A 53 4.36 7.02 11.47
CA VAL A 53 3.74 6.59 12.72
C VAL A 53 4.53 5.48 13.38
N LYS A 54 4.32 5.29 14.67
CA LYS A 54 5.00 4.26 15.46
C LYS A 54 4.49 2.86 15.13
N ASP A 55 5.33 1.86 15.40
CA ASP A 55 5.01 0.43 15.30
C ASP A 55 4.06 -0.01 16.42
N ASP A 56 2.90 0.59 16.54
CA ASP A 56 1.83 0.15 17.42
C ASP A 56 0.49 0.13 16.69
N LYS A 57 -0.36 -0.81 17.09
CA LYS A 57 -1.63 -1.09 16.44
C LYS A 57 -2.54 0.14 16.37
N GLU A 58 -2.64 0.89 17.45
CA GLU A 58 -3.53 2.06 17.54
C GLU A 58 -3.07 3.18 16.59
N SER A 59 -1.77 3.53 16.62
CA SER A 59 -1.21 4.56 15.74
C SER A 59 -1.40 4.21 14.26
N ILE A 60 -1.19 2.94 13.89
CA ILE A 60 -1.38 2.46 12.52
C ILE A 60 -2.86 2.57 12.11
N GLN A 61 -3.77 2.10 12.95
CA GLN A 61 -5.21 2.16 12.68
C GLN A 61 -5.70 3.59 12.55
N GLN A 62 -5.28 4.48 13.43
CA GLN A 62 -5.63 5.91 13.37
C GLN A 62 -5.16 6.56 12.07
N ALA A 63 -3.94 6.27 11.63
CA ALA A 63 -3.39 6.81 10.38
C ALA A 63 -4.16 6.34 9.15
N VAL A 64 -4.51 5.06 9.10
CA VAL A 64 -5.30 4.47 8.01
C VAL A 64 -6.71 5.06 8.01
N LEU A 65 -7.38 5.12 9.16
CA LEU A 65 -8.73 5.70 9.27
C LEU A 65 -8.75 7.20 8.97
N ALA A 66 -7.71 7.95 9.36
CA ALA A 66 -7.58 9.35 8.98
C ALA A 66 -7.51 9.51 7.44
N GLY A 67 -6.81 8.63 6.74
CA GLY A 67 -6.81 8.59 5.28
C GLY A 67 -8.18 8.21 4.70
N TYR A 68 -8.84 7.24 5.31
CA TYR A 68 -10.20 6.85 4.92
C TYR A 68 -11.19 8.02 5.03
N HIS A 69 -11.12 8.83 6.07
CA HIS A 69 -12.02 9.97 6.28
C HIS A 69 -11.69 11.20 5.44
N LYS A 70 -10.54 11.27 4.79
CA LYS A 70 -10.18 12.40 3.92
C LYS A 70 -10.81 12.26 2.54
N GLU A 71 -11.52 13.29 2.10
CA GLU A 71 -12.16 13.32 0.77
C GLU A 71 -11.14 13.32 -0.39
N ASP A 72 -9.95 13.86 -0.15
CA ASP A 72 -8.87 13.95 -1.14
C ASP A 72 -7.91 12.76 -1.12
N VAL A 73 -8.34 11.62 -0.61
CA VAL A 73 -7.58 10.35 -0.58
C VAL A 73 -8.43 9.25 -1.21
N ASP A 74 -7.90 8.59 -2.23
CA ASP A 74 -8.51 7.43 -2.88
C ASP A 74 -7.83 6.12 -2.44
N VAL A 75 -6.52 6.19 -2.19
CA VAL A 75 -5.66 5.04 -1.89
C VAL A 75 -4.78 5.34 -0.69
N ILE A 76 -4.64 4.36 0.20
CA ILE A 76 -3.74 4.43 1.35
C ILE A 76 -2.65 3.38 1.17
N LEU A 77 -1.40 3.82 1.16
CA LEU A 77 -0.23 2.97 1.04
C LEU A 77 0.55 3.01 2.34
N THR A 78 0.70 1.86 3.00
CA THR A 78 1.55 1.76 4.18
C THR A 78 2.80 0.97 3.88
N ASN A 79 3.91 1.32 4.49
CA ASN A 79 5.15 0.57 4.41
C ASN A 79 5.81 0.45 5.78
N GLY A 80 6.34 -0.73 6.09
CA GLY A 80 6.97 -1.05 7.37
C GLY A 80 6.08 -1.85 8.31
N GLY A 81 6.68 -2.44 9.33
CA GLY A 81 6.01 -3.20 10.38
C GLY A 81 5.33 -4.50 9.94
N THR A 82 5.78 -5.10 8.86
CA THR A 82 5.15 -6.31 8.27
C THR A 82 5.92 -7.60 8.52
N GLY A 83 7.05 -7.57 9.23
CA GLY A 83 7.84 -8.76 9.56
C GLY A 83 7.15 -9.68 10.55
N ILE A 84 7.92 -10.59 11.15
CA ILE A 84 7.41 -11.64 12.04
C ILE A 84 7.80 -11.42 13.49
N THR A 85 8.45 -10.31 13.82
CA THR A 85 8.82 -10.01 15.20
C THR A 85 7.61 -9.50 15.98
N LYS A 86 7.76 -9.47 17.30
CA LYS A 86 6.70 -8.97 18.19
C LYS A 86 6.33 -7.50 17.94
N ARG A 87 7.26 -6.72 17.38
CA ARG A 87 7.03 -5.30 17.01
C ARG A 87 6.26 -5.14 15.70
N ASP A 88 6.27 -6.15 14.84
CA ASP A 88 5.64 -6.11 13.53
C ASP A 88 4.13 -6.37 13.66
N VAL A 89 3.33 -5.32 13.69
CA VAL A 89 1.89 -5.39 13.94
C VAL A 89 1.04 -4.78 12.82
N THR A 90 1.66 -4.36 11.71
CA THR A 90 0.93 -3.68 10.63
C THR A 90 -0.16 -4.55 10.02
N ILE A 91 0.15 -5.81 9.71
CA ILE A 91 -0.83 -6.72 9.10
C ILE A 91 -2.02 -6.94 10.03
N GLU A 92 -1.77 -7.16 11.31
CA GLU A 92 -2.81 -7.33 12.34
C GLU A 92 -3.65 -6.06 12.50
N ALA A 93 -3.01 -4.89 12.49
CA ALA A 93 -3.71 -3.61 12.61
C ALA A 93 -4.61 -3.32 11.40
N VAL A 94 -4.10 -3.52 10.20
CA VAL A 94 -4.81 -3.20 8.95
C VAL A 94 -5.90 -4.21 8.65
N SER A 95 -5.65 -5.51 8.86
CA SER A 95 -6.60 -6.58 8.52
C SER A 95 -7.97 -6.41 9.18
N THR A 96 -8.01 -5.88 10.39
CA THR A 96 -9.26 -5.64 11.13
C THR A 96 -10.09 -4.47 10.59
N LEU A 97 -9.49 -3.60 9.78
CA LEU A 97 -10.16 -2.43 9.20
C LEU A 97 -10.77 -2.73 7.82
N LEU A 98 -10.34 -3.80 7.16
CA LEU A 98 -10.73 -4.10 5.80
C LEU A 98 -12.14 -4.72 5.73
N ASP A 99 -12.96 -4.23 4.82
CA ASP A 99 -14.25 -4.86 4.46
C ASP A 99 -14.03 -6.10 3.61
N LYS A 100 -13.08 -6.01 2.66
CA LYS A 100 -12.67 -7.11 1.78
C LYS A 100 -11.16 -7.16 1.67
N GLU A 101 -10.60 -8.35 1.78
CA GLU A 101 -9.20 -8.58 1.48
C GLU A 101 -8.99 -8.85 -0.01
N ILE A 102 -8.00 -8.21 -0.60
CA ILE A 102 -7.49 -8.54 -1.94
C ILE A 102 -6.39 -9.59 -1.75
N VAL A 103 -6.78 -10.82 -1.55
CA VAL A 103 -5.85 -11.94 -1.21
C VAL A 103 -4.74 -12.09 -2.24
N GLY A 104 -5.08 -11.91 -3.52
CA GLY A 104 -4.13 -11.98 -4.64
C GLY A 104 -2.96 -11.01 -4.53
N PHE A 105 -3.11 -9.87 -3.87
CA PHE A 105 -1.99 -8.95 -3.68
C PHE A 105 -0.85 -9.58 -2.88
N GLY A 106 -1.13 -10.11 -1.71
CA GLY A 106 -0.12 -10.78 -0.88
C GLY A 106 0.45 -12.05 -1.52
N GLU A 107 -0.39 -12.83 -2.19
CA GLU A 107 0.04 -14.04 -2.90
C GLU A 107 1.03 -13.70 -4.02
N LEU A 108 0.67 -12.78 -4.91
CA LEU A 108 1.52 -12.36 -6.03
C LEU A 108 2.77 -11.63 -5.54
N PHE A 109 2.65 -10.77 -4.53
CA PHE A 109 3.80 -10.09 -3.96
C PHE A 109 4.86 -11.08 -3.45
N ARG A 110 4.46 -12.07 -2.66
CA ARG A 110 5.40 -13.08 -2.16
C ARG A 110 5.97 -13.94 -3.29
N MET A 111 5.17 -14.29 -4.29
CA MET A 111 5.66 -15.07 -5.42
C MET A 111 6.72 -14.32 -6.21
N ILE A 112 6.46 -13.06 -6.61
CA ILE A 112 7.45 -12.28 -7.35
C ILE A 112 8.67 -11.90 -6.50
N SER A 113 8.49 -11.68 -5.20
CA SER A 113 9.59 -11.47 -4.26
C SER A 113 10.50 -12.71 -4.18
N TYR A 114 9.92 -13.90 -4.17
CA TYR A 114 10.65 -15.15 -4.22
C TYR A 114 11.44 -15.33 -5.53
N LEU A 115 10.79 -15.06 -6.66
CA LEU A 115 11.39 -15.30 -7.98
C LEU A 115 12.41 -14.24 -8.39
N GLU A 116 12.21 -12.98 -7.99
CA GLU A 116 12.94 -11.84 -8.56
C GLU A 116 13.79 -11.05 -7.56
N ASP A 117 13.67 -11.29 -6.25
CA ASP A 117 14.34 -10.45 -5.24
C ASP A 117 15.09 -11.25 -4.16
N ILE A 118 14.38 -11.80 -3.18
CA ILE A 118 14.98 -12.32 -1.94
C ILE A 118 14.89 -13.84 -1.77
N GLY A 119 14.42 -14.58 -2.78
CA GLY A 119 14.32 -16.04 -2.71
C GLY A 119 13.42 -16.51 -1.57
N SER A 120 13.84 -17.54 -0.86
CA SER A 120 13.06 -18.17 0.22
C SER A 120 12.67 -17.23 1.37
N SER A 121 13.40 -16.15 1.58
CA SER A 121 13.07 -15.12 2.58
C SER A 121 11.73 -14.44 2.31
N ALA A 122 11.23 -14.50 1.08
CA ALA A 122 9.89 -14.02 0.72
C ALA A 122 8.77 -14.69 1.53
N MET A 123 8.99 -15.91 2.00
CA MET A 123 8.06 -16.60 2.91
C MET A 123 7.78 -15.82 4.19
N LEU A 124 8.73 -15.00 4.63
CA LEU A 124 8.63 -14.18 5.83
C LEU A 124 8.10 -12.76 5.54
N SER A 125 7.97 -12.39 4.27
CA SER A 125 7.48 -11.08 3.86
C SER A 125 5.96 -11.06 3.86
N ARG A 126 5.38 -10.43 4.89
CA ARG A 126 3.94 -10.27 4.97
C ARG A 126 3.51 -8.99 4.25
N ALA A 127 2.42 -9.07 3.51
CA ALA A 127 1.81 -7.96 2.80
C ALA A 127 0.31 -8.21 2.71
N ILE A 128 -0.48 -7.17 2.75
CA ILE A 128 -1.93 -7.24 2.65
C ILE A 128 -2.47 -6.09 1.81
N GLY A 129 -3.50 -6.37 1.03
CA GLY A 129 -4.29 -5.37 0.33
C GLY A 129 -5.77 -5.61 0.57
N GLY A 130 -6.56 -4.57 0.58
CA GLY A 130 -7.98 -4.69 0.78
C GLY A 130 -8.71 -3.36 0.64
N THR A 131 -10.01 -3.39 0.84
CA THR A 131 -10.87 -2.22 0.70
C THR A 131 -11.49 -1.80 2.02
N ILE A 132 -11.68 -0.50 2.17
CA ILE A 132 -12.54 0.12 3.18
C ILE A 132 -13.54 0.95 2.39
N GLU A 133 -14.75 0.44 2.22
CA GLU A 133 -15.79 1.01 1.35
C GLU A 133 -15.27 1.30 -0.07
N ARG A 134 -15.12 2.56 -0.43
CA ARG A 134 -14.67 3.00 -1.76
C ARG A 134 -13.17 3.32 -1.85
N LYS A 135 -12.41 2.98 -0.83
CA LYS A 135 -10.97 3.20 -0.80
C LYS A 135 -10.20 1.89 -0.71
N VAL A 136 -9.02 1.85 -1.27
CA VAL A 136 -8.12 0.71 -1.20
C VAL A 136 -6.95 0.99 -0.29
N VAL A 137 -6.54 -0.02 0.45
CA VAL A 137 -5.36 0.01 1.32
C VAL A 137 -4.39 -1.08 0.87
N PHE A 138 -3.13 -0.73 0.69
CA PHE A 138 -2.04 -1.68 0.48
C PHE A 138 -0.98 -1.49 1.55
N SER A 139 -0.61 -2.58 2.20
CA SER A 139 0.45 -2.61 3.21
C SER A 139 1.59 -3.51 2.75
N MET A 140 2.80 -2.97 2.73
CA MET A 140 3.98 -3.63 2.18
C MET A 140 5.18 -3.49 3.14
N PRO A 141 6.21 -4.35 2.99
CA PRO A 141 7.43 -4.21 3.77
C PRO A 141 8.13 -2.86 3.53
N GLY A 142 8.87 -2.41 4.54
CA GLY A 142 9.54 -1.11 4.53
C GLY A 142 10.89 -1.05 3.80
N SER A 143 11.33 -2.12 3.15
CA SER A 143 12.54 -2.09 2.33
C SER A 143 12.28 -1.45 0.97
N SER A 144 13.27 -0.73 0.44
CA SER A 144 13.17 -0.11 -0.89
C SER A 144 12.96 -1.14 -1.99
N GLY A 145 13.56 -2.33 -1.89
CA GLY A 145 13.36 -3.43 -2.84
C GLY A 145 11.91 -3.93 -2.85
N ALA A 146 11.33 -4.14 -1.67
CA ALA A 146 9.93 -4.55 -1.55
C ALA A 146 8.97 -3.49 -2.09
N VAL A 147 9.21 -2.21 -1.79
CA VAL A 147 8.41 -1.10 -2.30
C VAL A 147 8.45 -1.03 -3.82
N ARG A 148 9.63 -1.11 -4.44
CA ARG A 148 9.77 -1.13 -5.91
C ARG A 148 8.99 -2.29 -6.52
N LEU A 149 9.14 -3.47 -5.96
CA LEU A 149 8.50 -4.68 -6.46
C LEU A 149 6.98 -4.56 -6.40
N ALA A 150 6.43 -4.23 -5.23
CA ALA A 150 4.99 -4.07 -5.02
C ALA A 150 4.40 -2.98 -5.93
N MET A 151 5.02 -1.81 -5.98
CA MET A 151 4.53 -0.68 -6.75
C MET A 151 4.60 -0.93 -8.25
N ASN A 152 5.76 -1.29 -8.78
CA ASN A 152 5.97 -1.42 -10.22
C ASN A 152 5.27 -2.63 -10.83
N LYS A 153 5.23 -3.75 -10.12
CA LYS A 153 4.68 -5.00 -10.65
C LYS A 153 3.18 -5.18 -10.40
N LEU A 154 2.64 -4.62 -9.32
CA LEU A 154 1.28 -4.91 -8.88
C LEU A 154 0.42 -3.65 -8.73
N ILE A 155 0.85 -2.68 -7.92
CA ILE A 155 -0.01 -1.58 -7.50
C ILE A 155 -0.20 -0.57 -8.64
N LEU A 156 0.87 0.01 -9.17
CA LEU A 156 0.77 1.04 -10.20
C LEU A 156 0.02 0.59 -11.46
N PRO A 157 0.24 -0.64 -11.98
CA PRO A 157 -0.52 -1.11 -13.15
C PRO A 157 -2.03 -1.21 -12.93
N GLU A 158 -2.48 -1.38 -11.68
CA GLU A 158 -3.89 -1.61 -11.35
C GLU A 158 -4.55 -0.44 -10.58
N LEU A 159 -3.79 0.57 -10.17
CA LEU A 159 -4.27 1.61 -9.25
C LEU A 159 -5.50 2.35 -9.78
N GLY A 160 -5.46 2.77 -11.03
CA GLY A 160 -6.60 3.43 -11.69
C GLY A 160 -7.78 2.49 -11.86
N HIS A 161 -7.54 1.24 -12.26
CA HIS A 161 -8.58 0.22 -12.43
C HIS A 161 -9.31 -0.07 -11.12
N ILE A 162 -8.58 -0.28 -10.03
CA ILE A 162 -9.16 -0.53 -8.70
C ILE A 162 -10.02 0.66 -8.26
N THR A 163 -9.52 1.88 -8.42
CA THR A 163 -10.27 3.09 -8.07
C THR A 163 -11.54 3.22 -8.88
N PHE A 164 -11.48 2.94 -10.18
CA PHE A 164 -12.66 2.91 -11.04
C PHE A 164 -13.70 1.90 -10.56
N GLU A 165 -13.30 0.66 -10.28
CA GLU A 165 -14.19 -0.39 -9.78
C GLU A 165 -14.89 0.00 -8.47
N LEU A 166 -14.17 0.61 -7.54
CA LEU A 166 -14.73 1.02 -6.25
C LEU A 166 -15.74 2.17 -6.36
N HIS A 167 -15.65 3.00 -7.41
CA HIS A 167 -16.53 4.15 -7.60
C HIS A 167 -17.70 3.88 -8.58
N ARG A 168 -17.69 2.73 -9.26
CA ARG A 168 -18.71 2.37 -10.27
C ARG A 168 -20.07 2.03 -9.68
N GLN A 169 -20.19 1.84 -8.40
CA GLN A 169 -21.41 1.43 -7.71
C GLN A 169 -22.43 2.58 -7.57
#